data_26f6ebc9dff07e37c1b2f2f77661e0cb
#
_entry.id   26f6ebc9dff07e37c1b2f2f77661e0cb
#
_cell.length_a   1.000
_cell.length_b   1.000
_cell.length_c   1.000
_cell.angle_alpha   90.00
_cell.angle_beta   90.00
_cell.angle_gamma   90.00
#
_symmetry.space_group_name_H-M   'P 1'
#
loop_
_entity.id
_entity.type
_entity.pdbx_description
1 polymer ?
#
loop_
_entity_poly.entity_id
_entity_poly.type
_entity_poly.pdbx_seq_one_letter_code
_entity_poly.pdbx_strand_id
1 'polypeptide(L)'
;MNRFPINHCRVCGKTVVYRLPDDGDTKPRAVCTVCHTVHYENPLNVVGTIPTWGEDGSKILLCKRNIEPRWGKWTLPAGFMELNETTAEGAARETVEEAGAQFEMQGLFTLMNVAKVGQVHLFYRAKLLSDNFDPGSETIEARLFTEAEIPWDEIAFRTVRETLKLYFEDRQTAKFGFHVVDIE
;
A
#
# COMPACT_ATOMS: atom_id res chain seq x y z
N MET A 1 -1.37 -2.65 -13.23
CA MET A 1 -0.92 -3.99 -13.67
C MET A 1 -2.15 -4.77 -14.08
N ASN A 2 -2.28 -5.16 -15.35
CA ASN A 2 -3.34 -6.10 -15.73
C ASN A 2 -2.99 -7.44 -15.09
N ARG A 3 -3.86 -7.94 -14.21
CA ARG A 3 -3.71 -9.30 -13.69
C ARG A 3 -3.83 -10.28 -14.84
N PHE A 4 -2.90 -11.20 -14.95
CA PHE A 4 -3.00 -12.30 -15.89
C PHE A 4 -4.13 -13.24 -15.44
N PRO A 5 -4.96 -13.74 -16.37
CA PRO A 5 -6.02 -14.67 -16.02
C PRO A 5 -5.44 -15.96 -15.40
N ILE A 6 -6.16 -16.56 -14.48
CA ILE A 6 -5.83 -17.88 -13.95
C ILE A 6 -6.02 -18.89 -15.05
N ASN A 7 -4.97 -19.60 -15.45
CA ASN A 7 -5.02 -20.63 -16.51
C ASN A 7 -5.02 -22.05 -15.93
N HIS A 8 -4.50 -22.24 -14.72
CA HIS A 8 -4.37 -23.53 -14.08
C HIS A 8 -4.88 -23.52 -12.64
N CYS A 9 -5.48 -24.63 -12.25
CA CYS A 9 -6.00 -24.85 -10.91
C CYS A 9 -4.86 -24.92 -9.88
N ARG A 10 -4.96 -24.13 -8.80
CA ARG A 10 -3.97 -24.13 -7.70
C ARG A 10 -3.97 -25.44 -6.88
N VAL A 11 -5.05 -26.24 -6.98
CA VAL A 11 -5.20 -27.49 -6.21
C VAL A 11 -4.65 -28.69 -6.98
N CYS A 12 -5.00 -28.85 -8.27
CA CYS A 12 -4.66 -30.06 -9.03
C CYS A 12 -3.83 -29.81 -10.30
N GLY A 13 -3.46 -28.56 -10.58
CA GLY A 13 -2.64 -28.16 -11.74
C GLY A 13 -3.33 -28.25 -13.11
N LYS A 14 -4.60 -28.66 -13.17
CA LYS A 14 -5.33 -28.80 -14.43
C LYS A 14 -5.88 -27.47 -14.91
N THR A 15 -6.26 -27.39 -16.20
CA THR A 15 -6.79 -26.21 -16.83
C THR A 15 -8.08 -25.72 -16.15
N VAL A 16 -8.26 -24.41 -16.07
CA VAL A 16 -9.50 -23.77 -15.63
C VAL A 16 -10.24 -23.15 -16.82
N VAL A 17 -11.54 -22.96 -16.67
CA VAL A 17 -12.40 -22.20 -17.59
C VAL A 17 -13.14 -21.13 -16.82
N TYR A 18 -13.34 -19.95 -17.44
CA TYR A 18 -14.13 -18.89 -16.84
C TYR A 18 -15.62 -19.14 -17.16
N ARG A 19 -16.38 -19.49 -16.15
CA ARG A 19 -17.83 -19.73 -16.24
C ARG A 19 -18.52 -19.32 -14.93
N LEU A 20 -19.83 -19.22 -14.95
CA LEU A 20 -20.62 -19.08 -13.72
C LEU A 20 -20.45 -20.36 -12.89
N PRO A 21 -20.06 -20.26 -11.62
CA PRO A 21 -20.04 -21.39 -10.71
C PRO A 21 -21.43 -21.97 -10.45
N ASP A 22 -21.49 -23.23 -10.06
CA ASP A 22 -22.76 -23.91 -9.76
C ASP A 22 -23.28 -23.60 -8.34
N ASP A 23 -22.59 -22.74 -7.58
CA ASP A 23 -22.87 -22.35 -6.21
C ASP A 23 -23.77 -21.11 -6.06
N GLY A 24 -24.26 -20.57 -7.18
CA GLY A 24 -25.13 -19.38 -7.22
C GLY A 24 -24.39 -18.04 -7.37
N ASP A 25 -23.08 -18.03 -7.58
CA ASP A 25 -22.36 -16.79 -7.94
C ASP A 25 -22.88 -16.23 -9.28
N THR A 26 -22.98 -14.91 -9.35
CA THR A 26 -23.50 -14.18 -10.51
C THR A 26 -22.42 -13.69 -11.48
N LYS A 27 -21.14 -13.96 -11.15
CA LYS A 27 -19.98 -13.54 -11.94
C LYS A 27 -19.20 -14.74 -12.44
N PRO A 28 -18.66 -14.71 -13.67
CA PRO A 28 -17.75 -15.75 -14.14
C PRO A 28 -16.51 -15.83 -13.23
N ARG A 29 -16.14 -17.06 -12.83
CA ARG A 29 -14.95 -17.38 -12.06
C ARG A 29 -14.09 -18.40 -12.81
N ALA A 30 -12.83 -18.48 -12.46
CA ALA A 30 -11.96 -19.55 -12.95
C ALA A 30 -12.34 -20.86 -12.23
N VAL A 31 -12.97 -21.78 -12.96
CA VAL A 31 -13.44 -23.08 -12.44
C VAL A 31 -12.59 -24.19 -13.02
N CYS A 32 -12.04 -25.06 -12.17
CA CYS A 32 -11.27 -26.21 -12.64
C CYS A 32 -12.14 -27.20 -13.40
N THR A 33 -11.66 -27.65 -14.57
CA THR A 33 -12.39 -28.61 -15.42
C THR A 33 -12.37 -30.05 -14.86
N VAL A 34 -11.53 -30.33 -13.86
CA VAL A 34 -11.33 -31.68 -13.31
C VAL A 34 -11.79 -31.81 -11.86
N CYS A 35 -11.28 -30.95 -10.95
CA CYS A 35 -11.64 -31.02 -9.53
C CYS A 35 -12.75 -30.02 -9.13
N HIS A 36 -13.26 -29.26 -10.08
CA HIS A 36 -14.37 -28.29 -9.93
C HIS A 36 -14.11 -27.18 -8.91
N THR A 37 -12.87 -27.01 -8.43
CA THR A 37 -12.50 -25.92 -7.53
C THR A 37 -12.77 -24.58 -8.22
N VAL A 38 -13.49 -23.70 -7.54
CA VAL A 38 -13.72 -22.32 -7.94
C VAL A 38 -12.61 -21.44 -7.36
N HIS A 39 -11.97 -20.64 -8.21
CA HIS A 39 -10.91 -19.71 -7.80
C HIS A 39 -11.46 -18.30 -7.76
N TYR A 40 -11.48 -17.72 -6.57
CA TYR A 40 -11.83 -16.33 -6.35
C TYR A 40 -10.58 -15.45 -6.39
N GLU A 41 -10.74 -14.26 -6.96
CA GLU A 41 -9.73 -13.20 -6.98
C GLU A 41 -10.29 -11.97 -6.29
N ASN A 42 -9.54 -11.47 -5.32
CA ASN A 42 -9.88 -10.27 -4.55
C ASN A 42 -8.88 -9.14 -4.84
N PRO A 43 -9.22 -7.88 -4.58
CA PRO A 43 -8.26 -6.79 -4.58
C PRO A 43 -7.06 -7.11 -3.70
N LEU A 44 -5.85 -6.73 -4.14
CA LEU A 44 -4.66 -6.80 -3.32
C LEU A 44 -4.64 -5.63 -2.35
N ASN A 45 -4.29 -5.89 -1.10
CA ASN A 45 -4.08 -4.84 -0.12
C ASN A 45 -2.62 -4.39 -0.19
N VAL A 46 -2.43 -3.07 -0.27
CA VAL A 46 -1.15 -2.39 -0.09
C VAL A 46 -1.24 -1.66 1.24
N VAL A 47 -0.30 -1.88 2.11
CA VAL A 47 -0.29 -1.33 3.47
C VAL A 47 0.99 -0.54 3.71
N GLY A 48 0.88 0.60 4.36
CA GLY A 48 2.02 1.45 4.61
C GLY A 48 1.76 2.49 5.68
N THR A 49 2.75 3.33 5.94
CA THR A 49 2.65 4.37 6.95
C THR A 49 2.92 5.76 6.39
N ILE A 50 2.50 6.76 7.16
CA ILE A 50 2.90 8.16 7.05
C ILE A 50 3.79 8.41 8.26
N PRO A 51 5.11 8.15 8.19
CA PRO A 51 5.99 8.33 9.33
C PRO A 51 6.31 9.82 9.48
N THR A 52 5.94 10.40 10.62
CA THR A 52 6.04 11.83 10.88
C THR A 52 7.10 12.13 11.94
N TRP A 53 7.83 13.23 11.79
CA TRP A 53 8.87 13.70 12.67
C TRP A 53 8.60 15.12 13.17
N GLY A 54 9.06 15.39 14.38
CA GLY A 54 8.85 16.64 15.11
C GLY A 54 7.59 16.59 15.97
N GLU A 55 7.52 17.46 16.98
CA GLU A 55 6.39 17.51 17.93
C GLU A 55 5.06 17.82 17.21
N ASP A 56 5.14 18.61 16.16
CA ASP A 56 4.00 19.06 15.35
C ASP A 56 3.76 18.19 14.12
N GLY A 57 4.56 17.13 13.89
CA GLY A 57 4.47 16.27 12.71
C GLY A 57 4.76 17.02 11.40
N SER A 58 5.61 18.06 11.43
CA SER A 58 5.86 18.92 10.26
C SER A 58 6.71 18.28 9.17
N LYS A 59 7.43 17.21 9.49
CA LYS A 59 8.23 16.47 8.52
C LYS A 59 7.70 15.06 8.33
N ILE A 60 7.79 14.56 7.10
CA ILE A 60 7.40 13.20 6.73
C ILE A 60 8.60 12.48 6.14
N LEU A 61 8.79 11.22 6.55
CA LEU A 61 9.77 10.34 5.98
C LEU A 61 9.26 9.83 4.63
N LEU A 62 10.05 10.00 3.58
CA LEU A 62 9.86 9.36 2.29
C LEU A 62 11.05 8.47 1.96
N CYS A 63 10.78 7.39 1.24
CA CYS A 63 11.73 6.43 0.72
C CYS A 63 11.88 6.61 -0.79
N LYS A 64 13.11 6.64 -1.29
CA LYS A 64 13.40 6.69 -2.72
C LYS A 64 13.55 5.27 -3.24
N ARG A 65 12.69 4.88 -4.17
CA ARG A 65 12.57 3.50 -4.65
C ARG A 65 13.83 3.00 -5.38
N ASN A 66 14.29 1.81 -5.04
CA ASN A 66 15.35 1.08 -5.74
C ASN A 66 14.82 -0.10 -6.57
N ILE A 67 13.50 -0.19 -6.75
CA ILE A 67 12.82 -1.24 -7.51
C ILE A 67 11.79 -0.69 -8.48
N GLU A 68 11.47 -1.47 -9.53
CA GLU A 68 10.35 -1.19 -10.42
C GLU A 68 8.99 -1.65 -9.80
N PRO A 69 7.87 -1.02 -10.15
CA PRO A 69 7.77 0.16 -11.03
C PRO A 69 8.20 1.44 -10.32
N ARG A 70 8.53 2.46 -11.11
CA ARG A 70 8.86 3.81 -10.61
C ARG A 70 10.22 3.89 -9.87
N TRP A 71 11.22 3.18 -10.34
CA TRP A 71 12.58 3.30 -9.84
C TRP A 71 13.04 4.77 -9.74
N GLY A 72 13.74 5.12 -8.67
CA GLY A 72 14.25 6.47 -8.41
C GLY A 72 13.20 7.52 -7.99
N LYS A 73 11.91 7.16 -7.89
CA LYS A 73 10.85 8.06 -7.40
C LYS A 73 10.65 7.92 -5.90
N TRP A 74 10.08 8.95 -5.28
CA TRP A 74 9.79 9.00 -3.85
C TRP A 74 8.42 8.43 -3.52
N THR A 75 8.34 7.73 -2.39
CA THR A 75 7.10 7.13 -1.90
C THR A 75 7.04 7.16 -0.37
N LEU A 76 5.86 6.98 0.20
CA LEU A 76 5.72 6.53 1.58
C LEU A 76 6.16 5.07 1.66
N PRO A 77 6.74 4.61 2.78
CA PRO A 77 7.04 3.20 2.97
C PRO A 77 5.76 2.38 2.94
N ALA A 78 5.67 1.45 1.99
CA ALA A 78 4.48 0.64 1.76
C ALA A 78 4.71 -0.49 0.76
N GLY A 79 4.11 -1.65 1.03
CA GLY A 79 4.13 -2.80 0.14
C GLY A 79 2.88 -3.67 0.25
N PHE A 80 2.94 -4.86 -0.33
CA PHE A 80 1.81 -5.78 -0.30
C PHE A 80 1.67 -6.44 1.08
N MET A 81 0.42 -6.45 1.57
CA MET A 81 0.08 -7.18 2.78
C MET A 81 0.32 -8.69 2.58
N GLU A 82 0.95 -9.31 3.56
CA GLU A 82 1.21 -10.76 3.57
C GLU A 82 0.11 -11.54 4.28
N LEU A 83 0.12 -12.87 4.11
CA LEU A 83 -0.79 -13.74 4.84
C LEU A 83 -0.39 -13.82 6.32
N ASN A 84 -1.41 -13.91 7.19
CA ASN A 84 -1.26 -14.03 8.65
C ASN A 84 -0.75 -12.77 9.38
N GLU A 85 -0.80 -11.61 8.75
CA GLU A 85 -0.59 -10.32 9.39
C GLU A 85 -1.86 -9.46 9.32
N THR A 86 -2.02 -8.58 10.29
CA THR A 86 -3.02 -7.50 10.23
C THR A 86 -2.52 -6.38 9.32
N THR A 87 -3.43 -5.51 8.85
CA THR A 87 -3.04 -4.36 8.03
C THR A 87 -2.07 -3.41 8.74
N ALA A 88 -2.16 -3.30 10.07
CA ALA A 88 -1.24 -2.49 10.87
C ALA A 88 0.15 -3.16 11.01
N GLU A 89 0.19 -4.48 11.21
CA GLU A 89 1.44 -5.24 11.27
C GLU A 89 2.17 -5.19 9.92
N GLY A 90 1.47 -5.37 8.80
CA GLY A 90 2.06 -5.25 7.47
C GLY A 90 2.60 -3.84 7.20
N ALA A 91 1.85 -2.79 7.56
CA ALA A 91 2.32 -1.42 7.42
C ALA A 91 3.57 -1.13 8.28
N ALA A 92 3.63 -1.72 9.48
CA ALA A 92 4.81 -1.61 10.34
C ALA A 92 6.01 -2.36 9.76
N ARG A 93 5.83 -3.59 9.28
CA ARG A 93 6.86 -4.40 8.63
C ARG A 93 7.47 -3.66 7.44
N GLU A 94 6.65 -3.17 6.51
CA GLU A 94 7.10 -2.42 5.33
C GLU A 94 7.90 -1.17 5.72
N THR A 95 7.48 -0.47 6.77
CA THR A 95 8.19 0.73 7.25
C THR A 95 9.57 0.40 7.82
N VAL A 96 9.69 -0.73 8.52
CA VAL A 96 10.99 -1.21 9.01
C VAL A 96 11.87 -1.69 7.86
N GLU A 97 11.32 -2.47 6.93
CA GLU A 97 12.06 -3.05 5.80
C GLU A 97 12.58 -1.98 4.84
N GLU A 98 11.74 -0.99 4.49
CA GLU A 98 12.11 0.05 3.53
C GLU A 98 12.92 1.20 4.13
N ALA A 99 12.74 1.53 5.42
CA ALA A 99 13.37 2.69 6.03
C ALA A 99 14.27 2.39 7.24
N GLY A 100 14.19 1.20 7.85
CA GLY A 100 14.86 0.91 9.12
C GLY A 100 14.41 1.83 10.26
N ALA A 101 13.20 2.39 10.17
CA ALA A 101 12.72 3.43 11.06
C ALA A 101 12.22 2.86 12.39
N GLN A 102 12.40 3.59 13.46
CA GLN A 102 11.78 3.36 14.78
C GLN A 102 10.60 4.31 14.96
N PHE A 103 9.43 3.80 15.28
CA PHE A 103 8.20 4.60 15.35
C PHE A 103 7.16 3.99 16.28
N GLU A 104 6.17 4.79 16.66
CA GLU A 104 4.92 4.38 17.26
C GLU A 104 3.81 4.39 16.21
N MET A 105 3.13 3.25 16.04
CA MET A 105 1.97 3.17 15.17
C MET A 105 0.80 3.97 15.77
N GLN A 106 0.15 4.75 14.91
CA GLN A 106 -1.06 5.48 15.25
C GLN A 106 -2.27 4.90 14.50
N GLY A 107 -3.34 5.67 14.35
CA GLY A 107 -4.56 5.19 13.70
C GLY A 107 -4.45 5.07 12.17
N LEU A 108 -5.32 4.25 11.59
CA LEU A 108 -5.55 4.23 10.14
C LEU A 108 -6.02 5.62 9.68
N PHE A 109 -5.38 6.13 8.64
CA PHE A 109 -5.61 7.48 8.16
C PHE A 109 -6.31 7.52 6.80
N THR A 110 -5.81 6.74 5.82
CA THR A 110 -6.46 6.67 4.51
C THR A 110 -6.76 5.24 4.07
N LEU A 111 -7.90 5.09 3.38
CA LEU A 111 -8.23 3.95 2.55
C LEU A 111 -8.43 4.47 1.12
N MET A 112 -7.57 4.04 0.20
CA MET A 112 -7.61 4.44 -1.20
C MET A 112 -8.04 3.28 -2.07
N ASN A 113 -9.19 3.40 -2.73
CA ASN A 113 -9.66 2.41 -3.70
C ASN A 113 -9.03 2.65 -5.06
N VAL A 114 -8.24 1.71 -5.56
CA VAL A 114 -7.61 1.77 -6.89
C VAL A 114 -8.22 0.67 -7.77
N ALA A 115 -9.50 0.84 -8.08
CA ALA A 115 -10.32 -0.18 -8.73
C ALA A 115 -9.77 -0.65 -10.08
N LYS A 116 -9.20 0.25 -10.90
CA LYS A 116 -8.63 -0.04 -12.23
C LYS A 116 -7.50 -1.08 -12.19
N VAL A 117 -6.77 -1.17 -11.08
CA VAL A 117 -5.67 -2.15 -10.92
C VAL A 117 -5.99 -3.23 -9.89
N GLY A 118 -7.20 -3.20 -9.32
CA GLY A 118 -7.65 -4.18 -8.33
C GLY A 118 -6.83 -4.12 -7.05
N GLN A 119 -6.62 -2.93 -6.50
CA GLN A 119 -5.90 -2.71 -5.25
C GLN A 119 -6.69 -1.84 -4.28
N VAL A 120 -6.43 -2.04 -2.98
CA VAL A 120 -6.84 -1.14 -1.90
C VAL A 120 -5.59 -0.76 -1.13
N HIS A 121 -5.32 0.54 -0.99
CA HIS A 121 -4.17 1.04 -0.25
C HIS A 121 -4.63 1.59 1.10
N LEU A 122 -3.95 1.18 2.17
CA LEU A 122 -4.24 1.61 3.54
C LEU A 122 -2.98 2.26 4.12
N PHE A 123 -3.08 3.53 4.52
CA PHE A 123 -1.96 4.21 5.17
C PHE A 123 -2.32 4.56 6.62
N TYR A 124 -1.44 4.16 7.52
CA TYR A 124 -1.49 4.47 8.94
C TYR A 124 -0.61 5.67 9.25
N ARG A 125 -1.03 6.51 10.17
CA ARG A 125 -0.09 7.48 10.75
C ARG A 125 0.87 6.76 11.67
N ALA A 126 2.13 7.21 11.67
CA ALA A 126 3.16 6.70 12.56
C ALA A 126 4.02 7.88 13.05
N LYS A 127 4.36 7.88 14.35
CA LYS A 127 5.24 8.89 14.94
C LYS A 127 6.64 8.31 15.06
N LEU A 128 7.60 8.92 14.38
CA LEU A 128 9.00 8.53 14.46
C LEU A 128 9.56 8.80 15.87
N LEU A 129 10.35 7.87 16.36
CA LEU A 129 11.05 7.95 17.65
C LEU A 129 12.52 8.38 17.48
N SER A 130 13.03 8.30 16.24
CA SER A 130 14.39 8.68 15.86
C SER A 130 14.38 9.22 14.42
N ASP A 131 15.33 10.06 14.08
CA ASP A 131 15.62 10.53 12.72
C ASP A 131 16.79 9.79 12.06
N ASN A 132 17.23 8.67 12.67
CA ASN A 132 18.20 7.75 12.08
C ASN A 132 17.47 6.66 11.30
N PHE A 133 17.85 6.48 10.04
CA PHE A 133 17.24 5.51 9.13
C PHE A 133 18.31 4.55 8.61
N ASP A 134 17.93 3.29 8.45
CA ASP A 134 18.76 2.23 7.86
C ASP A 134 17.97 1.55 6.74
N PRO A 135 17.89 2.19 5.55
CA PRO A 135 17.04 1.71 4.47
C PRO A 135 17.48 0.34 3.94
N GLY A 136 16.52 -0.54 3.71
CA GLY A 136 16.73 -1.85 3.11
C GLY A 136 17.08 -1.78 1.62
N SER A 137 17.28 -2.93 1.00
CA SER A 137 17.75 -3.07 -0.40
C SER A 137 16.81 -2.46 -1.45
N GLU A 138 15.52 -2.30 -1.12
CA GLU A 138 14.50 -1.72 -2.01
C GLU A 138 14.43 -0.20 -1.95
N THR A 139 15.26 0.44 -1.12
CA THR A 139 15.30 1.89 -0.91
C THR A 139 16.70 2.45 -1.16
N ILE A 140 16.81 3.42 -2.08
CA ILE A 140 18.06 4.13 -2.37
C ILE A 140 18.40 5.10 -1.25
N GLU A 141 17.40 5.80 -0.73
CA GLU A 141 17.52 6.87 0.25
C GLU A 141 16.22 7.00 1.07
N ALA A 142 16.34 7.14 2.38
CA ALA A 142 15.24 7.50 3.28
C ALA A 142 15.53 8.90 3.86
N ARG A 143 14.58 9.84 3.70
CA ARG A 143 14.80 11.25 4.10
C ARG A 143 13.53 11.93 4.58
N LEU A 144 13.69 12.83 5.54
CA LEU A 144 12.64 13.70 6.04
C LEU A 144 12.43 14.93 5.14
N PHE A 145 11.16 15.25 4.89
CA PHE A 145 10.73 16.40 4.10
C PHE A 145 9.68 17.21 4.86
N THR A 146 9.82 18.52 4.87
CA THR A 146 8.69 19.40 5.13
C THR A 146 7.77 19.44 3.91
N GLU A 147 6.53 19.92 4.05
CA GLU A 147 5.58 20.04 2.92
C GLU A 147 6.17 20.80 1.72
N ALA A 148 6.91 21.89 1.99
CA ALA A 148 7.53 22.72 0.96
C ALA A 148 8.70 22.04 0.23
N GLU A 149 9.36 21.07 0.87
CA GLU A 149 10.50 20.33 0.32
C GLU A 149 10.08 19.08 -0.44
N ILE A 150 8.82 18.63 -0.31
CA ILE A 150 8.36 17.41 -1.01
C ILE A 150 8.50 17.60 -2.52
N PRO A 151 9.20 16.69 -3.19
CA PRO A 151 9.35 16.71 -4.64
C PRO A 151 8.08 16.15 -5.31
N TRP A 152 6.99 16.94 -5.30
CA TRP A 152 5.65 16.52 -5.71
C TRP A 152 5.58 15.85 -7.08
N ASP A 153 6.42 16.28 -8.04
CA ASP A 153 6.49 15.71 -9.40
C ASP A 153 7.30 14.40 -9.44
N GLU A 154 8.05 14.12 -8.37
CA GLU A 154 8.83 12.91 -8.20
C GLU A 154 8.13 11.86 -7.30
N ILE A 155 6.92 12.12 -6.83
CA ILE A 155 6.13 11.15 -6.07
C ILE A 155 5.66 10.02 -7.01
N ALA A 156 6.00 8.78 -6.63
CA ALA A 156 5.83 7.58 -7.45
C ALA A 156 4.36 7.27 -7.79
N PHE A 157 3.48 7.42 -6.81
CA PHE A 157 2.10 6.94 -6.89
C PHE A 157 1.09 8.03 -6.52
N ARG A 158 -0.03 8.07 -7.25
CA ARG A 158 -1.12 9.01 -6.97
C ARG A 158 -1.71 8.80 -5.57
N THR A 159 -1.81 7.55 -5.10
CA THR A 159 -2.28 7.24 -3.74
C THR A 159 -1.42 7.90 -2.67
N VAL A 160 -0.10 7.87 -2.82
CA VAL A 160 0.84 8.55 -1.91
C VAL A 160 0.66 10.07 -1.97
N ARG A 161 0.59 10.64 -3.18
CA ARG A 161 0.37 12.08 -3.35
C ARG A 161 -0.89 12.57 -2.66
N GLU A 162 -2.02 11.88 -2.86
CA GLU A 162 -3.30 12.26 -2.24
C GLU A 162 -3.27 12.04 -0.71
N THR A 163 -2.65 10.95 -0.23
CA THR A 163 -2.46 10.73 1.20
C THR A 163 -1.67 11.86 1.86
N LEU A 164 -0.57 12.30 1.22
CA LEU A 164 0.26 13.40 1.73
C LEU A 164 -0.51 14.73 1.79
N LYS A 165 -1.30 15.05 0.77
CA LYS A 165 -2.14 16.26 0.76
C LYS A 165 -3.13 16.27 1.92
N LEU A 166 -3.90 15.19 2.07
CA LEU A 166 -4.85 15.03 3.17
C LEU A 166 -4.17 15.14 4.54
N TYR A 167 -2.96 14.57 4.67
CA TYR A 167 -2.20 14.69 5.91
C TYR A 167 -1.87 16.14 6.25
N PHE A 168 -1.37 16.92 5.30
CA PHE A 168 -1.01 18.33 5.54
C PHE A 168 -2.24 19.20 5.75
N GLU A 169 -3.37 18.93 5.08
CA GLU A 169 -4.65 19.60 5.32
C GLU A 169 -5.14 19.37 6.76
N ASP A 170 -5.19 18.11 7.23
CA ASP A 170 -5.61 17.76 8.59
C ASP A 170 -4.66 18.35 9.64
N ARG A 171 -3.37 18.35 9.34
CA ARG A 171 -2.32 18.89 10.22
C ARG A 171 -2.56 20.38 10.52
N GLN A 172 -3.03 21.19 9.56
CA GLN A 172 -3.29 22.61 9.79
C GLN A 172 -4.29 22.86 10.91
N THR A 173 -5.22 21.93 11.11
CA THR A 173 -6.25 22.01 12.15
C THR A 173 -5.97 21.15 13.35
N ALA A 174 -4.90 20.33 13.33
CA ALA A 174 -4.56 19.29 14.28
C ALA A 174 -5.70 18.27 14.51
N LYS A 175 -6.59 18.09 13.51
CA LYS A 175 -7.71 17.14 13.54
C LYS A 175 -7.53 16.12 12.44
N PHE A 176 -7.02 14.97 12.80
CA PHE A 176 -6.78 13.87 11.87
C PHE A 176 -8.00 12.97 11.77
N GLY A 177 -8.69 13.04 10.63
CA GLY A 177 -9.83 12.17 10.31
C GLY A 177 -9.42 10.85 9.68
N PHE A 178 -10.42 10.04 9.32
CA PHE A 178 -10.24 8.88 8.46
C PHE A 178 -10.80 9.21 7.08
N HIS A 179 -9.98 9.06 6.05
CA HIS A 179 -10.32 9.43 4.68
C HIS A 179 -10.49 8.21 3.79
N VAL A 180 -11.61 8.15 3.06
CA VAL A 180 -11.86 7.14 2.02
C VAL A 180 -11.88 7.85 0.66
N VAL A 181 -11.01 7.40 -0.26
CA VAL A 181 -10.82 8.05 -1.56
C VAL A 181 -10.83 7.03 -2.69
N ASP A 182 -11.54 7.34 -3.76
CA ASP A 182 -11.51 6.57 -5.00
C ASP A 182 -10.50 7.20 -5.97
N ILE A 183 -9.53 6.39 -6.40
CA ILE A 183 -8.49 6.79 -7.36
C ILE A 183 -8.90 6.31 -8.75
N GLU A 184 -9.22 7.24 -9.63
CA GLU A 184 -9.58 7.00 -11.03
C GLU A 184 -8.37 6.77 -11.96
#